data_9a0dc434053872002b507505464bdac3
#
_entry.id   9a0dc434053872002b507505464bdac3
#
_cell.length_a   1.000
_cell.length_b   1.000
_cell.length_c   1.000
_cell.angle_alpha   90.00
_cell.angle_beta   90.00
_cell.angle_gamma   90.00
#
_symmetry.space_group_name_H-M   'P 1'
#
loop_
_entity.id
_entity.type
_entity.pdbx_description
1 polymer ?
#
loop_
_entity_poly.entity_id
_entity_poly.type
_entity_poly.pdbx_seq_one_letter_code
_entity_poly.pdbx_strand_id
1 'polypeptide(L)'
;MAENDIADFEIGGEPEVTEGLSTQSYADLAPDQLSPLLQPIMSRQATINIGTIGHVAHGKSTVVKAISDVRTMQYHKEAVMNLTIHLGYANAKIFKCPKCPAPDCFAAYGSKQADKTQCKHCDGEMKLERHVSFVDCPGHDILMATMLNGAAIMDGALLLVAANETFPQPQTLEHLKAVEIMRLQSVIVLQNKIDLVKGAVAEEQYASIRSYLKNTSAMNSPIVPISAQLKYNIDVVLDYICHVPVPRRRFDVPLRMIVVRSFDVNKPGEDIQKLSGGVAGGSVLEGVLKLGAEIEVRPGLRMRSTNAAGETVLECRPIRSRAKTLSSEKISLLYAIPGGLIGVGTNIDPALTRQNKLVGNLIGKPGTLPDVFAEIEIEYSLFAQLVGVKSSNQKSVKIVKLTEGEALQINVGSLTTGGVVSAIASSIVRVRLMSPVCAKPQTSVAISRRFENHWRLIGWGRITLGVPVPLIA
;
A
#
# COMPACT_ATOMS: atom_id res chain seq x y z
N MET A 1 1.07 -1.27 -29.80
CA MET A 1 0.12 -2.24 -29.25
C MET A 1 0.33 -2.29 -27.75
N ALA A 2 -0.17 -1.29 -27.04
CA ALA A 2 -0.09 -1.15 -25.58
C ALA A 2 -1.25 -0.26 -25.06
N GLU A 3 -2.45 -0.33 -25.66
CA GLU A 3 -3.50 0.68 -25.46
C GLU A 3 -4.83 0.14 -24.93
N ASN A 4 -4.92 -1.11 -24.50
CA ASN A 4 -6.19 -1.67 -24.00
C ASN A 4 -6.20 -2.11 -22.53
N ASP A 5 -5.26 -1.65 -21.70
CA ASP A 5 -5.18 -2.06 -20.30
C ASP A 5 -5.76 -1.02 -19.30
N ILE A 6 -6.67 -0.14 -19.74
CA ILE A 6 -7.28 0.91 -18.91
C ILE A 6 -8.70 0.52 -18.46
N ALA A 7 -9.10 -0.72 -18.59
CA ALA A 7 -10.38 -1.17 -18.09
C ALA A 7 -10.32 -1.35 -16.57
N ASP A 8 -11.05 -0.52 -15.82
CA ASP A 8 -11.56 -0.61 -14.45
C ASP A 8 -11.12 0.44 -13.41
N PHE A 9 -10.37 1.48 -13.80
CA PHE A 9 -10.36 2.70 -13.00
C PHE A 9 -11.13 3.81 -13.73
N GLU A 10 -12.41 3.60 -13.97
CA GLU A 10 -13.30 4.66 -14.45
C GLU A 10 -13.50 5.70 -13.33
N ILE A 11 -12.55 6.61 -13.21
CA ILE A 11 -12.68 7.85 -12.45
C ILE A 11 -12.92 8.95 -13.49
N GLY A 12 -14.16 9.06 -13.95
CA GLY A 12 -14.50 10.06 -14.96
C GLY A 12 -15.97 10.02 -15.41
N GLY A 13 -16.81 9.25 -14.71
CA GLY A 13 -18.27 9.31 -14.86
C GLY A 13 -18.87 10.29 -13.84
N GLU A 14 -20.08 10.79 -14.12
CA GLU A 14 -20.91 11.45 -13.11
C GLU A 14 -20.97 10.58 -11.85
N PRO A 15 -21.02 11.21 -10.63
CA PRO A 15 -21.05 10.45 -9.39
C PRO A 15 -22.21 9.47 -9.43
N GLU A 16 -21.91 8.16 -9.52
CA GLU A 16 -22.93 7.12 -9.37
C GLU A 16 -23.55 7.31 -7.99
N VAL A 17 -24.80 7.74 -7.96
CA VAL A 17 -25.61 7.70 -6.74
C VAL A 17 -25.84 6.22 -6.45
N THR A 18 -25.04 5.68 -5.54
CA THR A 18 -25.16 4.29 -5.12
C THR A 18 -26.34 4.22 -4.15
N GLU A 19 -27.44 3.66 -4.63
CA GLU A 19 -28.62 3.41 -3.81
C GLU A 19 -28.28 2.57 -2.56
N GLY A 20 -28.80 2.96 -1.41
CA GLY A 20 -28.60 2.23 -0.15
C GLY A 20 -27.30 2.50 0.59
N LEU A 21 -26.47 3.45 0.14
CA LEU A 21 -25.31 3.92 0.89
C LEU A 21 -25.63 5.18 1.69
N SER A 22 -25.10 5.28 2.90
CA SER A 22 -25.19 6.47 3.73
C SER A 22 -24.51 7.66 3.02
N THR A 23 -25.14 8.84 3.07
CA THR A 23 -24.62 10.08 2.47
C THR A 23 -23.63 10.75 3.39
N GLN A 24 -22.52 11.26 2.83
CA GLN A 24 -21.57 12.10 3.55
C GLN A 24 -22.11 13.55 3.67
N SER A 25 -21.82 14.19 4.79
CA SER A 25 -22.08 15.61 5.04
C SER A 25 -20.83 16.29 5.61
N TYR A 26 -20.61 17.56 5.31
CA TYR A 26 -19.51 18.30 5.96
C TYR A 26 -19.71 18.46 7.47
N ALA A 27 -20.94 18.27 7.98
CA ALA A 27 -21.23 18.20 9.42
C ALA A 27 -20.55 16.99 10.09
N ASP A 28 -20.31 15.89 9.36
CA ASP A 28 -19.61 14.70 9.85
C ASP A 28 -18.15 14.99 10.24
N LEU A 29 -17.60 16.11 9.77
CA LEU A 29 -16.22 16.55 10.03
C LEU A 29 -16.05 17.30 11.35
N ALA A 30 -17.07 17.33 12.22
CA ALA A 30 -16.94 17.89 13.56
C ALA A 30 -15.83 17.11 14.33
N PRO A 31 -14.85 17.81 14.94
CA PRO A 31 -13.69 17.14 15.57
C PRO A 31 -14.05 16.10 16.63
N ASP A 32 -15.16 16.33 17.34
CA ASP A 32 -15.62 15.47 18.43
C ASP A 32 -16.32 14.19 17.94
N GLN A 33 -16.75 14.16 16.68
CA GLN A 33 -17.53 13.06 16.09
C GLN A 33 -16.77 12.26 15.05
N LEU A 34 -15.70 12.83 14.48
CA LEU A 34 -14.97 12.23 13.38
C LEU A 34 -14.21 10.97 13.83
N SER A 35 -14.65 9.84 13.31
CA SER A 35 -14.05 8.53 13.58
C SER A 35 -13.98 7.70 12.30
N PRO A 36 -12.94 6.86 12.14
CA PRO A 36 -12.88 5.91 11.03
C PRO A 36 -14.03 4.89 10.99
N LEU A 37 -14.76 4.75 12.11
CA LEU A 37 -15.91 3.84 12.24
C LEU A 37 -17.25 4.55 12.06
N LEU A 38 -17.26 5.84 11.70
CA LEU A 38 -18.49 6.56 11.44
C LEU A 38 -19.21 5.99 10.21
N GLN A 39 -20.52 5.69 10.35
CA GLN A 39 -21.31 5.03 9.31
C GLN A 39 -21.23 5.71 7.92
N PRO A 40 -21.40 7.05 7.76
CA PRO A 40 -21.28 7.70 6.47
C PRO A 40 -19.90 7.53 5.80
N ILE A 41 -18.86 7.34 6.61
CA ILE A 41 -17.49 7.11 6.12
C ILE A 41 -17.34 5.66 5.69
N MET A 42 -17.61 4.70 6.60
CA MET A 42 -17.48 3.26 6.29
C MET A 42 -18.38 2.83 5.14
N SER A 43 -19.51 3.48 4.95
CA SER A 43 -20.41 3.20 3.84
C SER A 43 -19.76 3.49 2.47
N ARG A 44 -18.87 4.46 2.38
CA ARG A 44 -18.32 4.95 1.10
C ARG A 44 -16.83 4.76 0.92
N GLN A 45 -16.06 4.75 2.01
CA GLN A 45 -14.61 4.67 2.00
C GLN A 45 -14.11 3.56 2.91
N ALA A 46 -13.14 2.78 2.46
CA ALA A 46 -12.37 1.92 3.34
C ALA A 46 -11.53 2.77 4.32
N THR A 47 -11.44 2.32 5.56
CA THR A 47 -10.78 3.06 6.65
C THR A 47 -9.55 2.37 7.19
N ILE A 48 -9.26 1.17 6.70
CA ILE A 48 -8.10 0.36 7.05
C ILE A 48 -7.52 -0.29 5.79
N ASN A 49 -6.19 -0.32 5.69
CA ASN A 49 -5.46 -0.97 4.59
C ASN A 49 -4.82 -2.27 5.08
N ILE A 50 -5.15 -3.38 4.45
CA ILE A 50 -4.59 -4.69 4.76
C ILE A 50 -3.84 -5.21 3.53
N GLY A 51 -2.53 -5.43 3.69
CA GLY A 51 -1.70 -5.98 2.64
C GLY A 51 -1.75 -7.51 2.58
N THR A 52 -1.69 -8.10 1.39
CA THR A 52 -1.41 -9.52 1.25
C THR A 52 0.06 -9.72 0.92
N ILE A 53 0.74 -10.54 1.70
CA ILE A 53 2.17 -10.82 1.59
C ILE A 53 2.41 -12.33 1.61
N GLY A 54 3.56 -12.77 1.09
CA GLY A 54 3.90 -14.19 1.02
C GLY A 54 4.52 -14.55 -0.33
N HIS A 55 4.95 -15.79 -0.46
CA HIS A 55 5.62 -16.30 -1.65
C HIS A 55 4.73 -16.28 -2.90
N VAL A 56 5.34 -16.41 -4.08
CA VAL A 56 4.61 -16.60 -5.35
C VAL A 56 3.70 -17.82 -5.25
N ALA A 57 2.54 -17.74 -5.88
CA ALA A 57 1.54 -18.81 -5.91
C ALA A 57 0.95 -19.27 -4.56
N HIS A 58 1.24 -18.63 -3.44
CA HIS A 58 0.60 -18.94 -2.14
C HIS A 58 -0.89 -18.55 -2.07
N GLY A 59 -1.44 -17.89 -3.11
CA GLY A 59 -2.86 -17.58 -3.24
C GLY A 59 -3.27 -16.21 -2.71
N LYS A 60 -2.37 -15.21 -2.69
CA LYS A 60 -2.64 -13.82 -2.26
C LYS A 60 -3.86 -13.23 -2.95
N SER A 61 -3.82 -13.13 -4.27
CA SER A 61 -4.92 -12.59 -5.09
C SER A 61 -6.20 -13.44 -4.98
N THR A 62 -6.08 -14.74 -4.74
CA THR A 62 -7.22 -15.64 -4.55
C THR A 62 -7.95 -15.35 -3.25
N VAL A 63 -7.22 -15.08 -2.16
CA VAL A 63 -7.83 -14.68 -0.87
C VAL A 63 -8.53 -13.33 -1.00
N VAL A 64 -7.87 -12.34 -1.62
CA VAL A 64 -8.51 -11.04 -1.87
C VAL A 64 -9.81 -11.21 -2.67
N LYS A 65 -9.78 -12.02 -3.73
CA LYS A 65 -10.99 -12.32 -4.51
C LYS A 65 -12.05 -13.06 -3.69
N ALA A 66 -11.65 -13.99 -2.82
CA ALA A 66 -12.60 -14.74 -1.99
C ALA A 66 -13.36 -13.83 -1.02
N ILE A 67 -12.73 -12.74 -0.55
CA ILE A 67 -13.31 -11.77 0.38
C ILE A 67 -14.06 -10.65 -0.35
N SER A 68 -13.46 -10.06 -1.39
CA SER A 68 -13.98 -8.84 -2.05
C SER A 68 -14.83 -9.10 -3.30
N ASP A 69 -14.79 -10.32 -3.83
CA ASP A 69 -15.27 -10.72 -5.16
C ASP A 69 -14.59 -9.97 -6.34
N VAL A 70 -13.56 -9.18 -6.07
CA VAL A 70 -12.79 -8.43 -7.09
C VAL A 70 -11.53 -9.18 -7.48
N ARG A 71 -11.25 -9.25 -8.78
CA ARG A 71 -9.97 -9.75 -9.30
C ARG A 71 -8.94 -8.62 -9.30
N THR A 72 -7.83 -8.79 -8.58
CA THR A 72 -6.76 -7.79 -8.48
C THR A 72 -5.77 -7.84 -9.65
N MET A 73 -5.64 -8.98 -10.32
CA MET A 73 -4.85 -9.13 -11.55
C MET A 73 -5.66 -8.65 -12.75
N GLN A 74 -5.43 -7.42 -13.17
CA GLN A 74 -6.21 -6.75 -14.24
C GLN A 74 -5.46 -6.70 -15.56
N TYR A 75 -4.12 -6.78 -15.53
CA TYR A 75 -3.31 -6.72 -16.75
C TYR A 75 -3.24 -8.07 -17.45
N HIS A 76 -3.42 -8.07 -18.77
CA HIS A 76 -3.35 -9.28 -19.57
C HIS A 76 -2.06 -10.09 -19.34
N LYS A 77 -0.92 -9.42 -19.18
CA LYS A 77 0.36 -10.08 -18.86
C LYS A 77 0.34 -10.79 -17.51
N GLU A 78 -0.27 -10.18 -16.48
CA GLU A 78 -0.42 -10.79 -15.16
C GLU A 78 -1.33 -12.03 -15.21
N ALA A 79 -2.42 -11.95 -15.98
CA ALA A 79 -3.35 -13.07 -16.16
C ALA A 79 -2.70 -14.24 -16.91
N VAL A 80 -1.92 -13.97 -17.96
CA VAL A 80 -1.21 -14.99 -18.75
C VAL A 80 -0.08 -15.65 -17.93
N MET A 81 0.69 -14.83 -17.17
CA MET A 81 1.80 -15.33 -16.35
C MET A 81 1.33 -15.88 -15.00
N ASN A 82 0.07 -15.70 -14.65
CA ASN A 82 -0.51 -15.96 -13.32
C ASN A 82 0.35 -15.41 -12.18
N LEU A 83 0.82 -14.16 -12.36
CA LEU A 83 1.75 -13.48 -11.47
C LEU A 83 1.34 -12.03 -11.30
N THR A 84 1.19 -11.57 -10.05
CA THR A 84 0.97 -10.14 -9.73
C THR A 84 2.28 -9.38 -9.95
N ILE A 85 2.26 -8.38 -10.81
CA ILE A 85 3.42 -7.51 -11.13
C ILE A 85 3.25 -6.15 -10.49
N HIS A 86 2.06 -5.59 -10.58
CA HIS A 86 1.70 -4.31 -10.00
C HIS A 86 0.95 -4.51 -8.67
N LEU A 87 0.89 -3.47 -7.84
CA LEU A 87 0.02 -3.50 -6.67
C LEU A 87 -1.44 -3.59 -7.13
N GLY A 88 -2.09 -4.69 -6.77
CA GLY A 88 -3.53 -4.85 -6.95
C GLY A 88 -4.30 -4.22 -5.80
N TYR A 89 -5.52 -3.75 -6.06
CA TYR A 89 -6.35 -3.13 -5.03
C TYR A 89 -7.78 -3.65 -5.13
N ALA A 90 -8.37 -3.90 -3.98
CA ALA A 90 -9.78 -4.28 -3.88
C ALA A 90 -10.32 -3.85 -2.52
N ASN A 91 -11.55 -3.38 -2.47
CA ASN A 91 -12.19 -3.05 -1.20
C ASN A 91 -13.29 -4.08 -0.88
N ALA A 92 -13.52 -4.28 0.41
CA ALA A 92 -14.63 -5.11 0.88
C ALA A 92 -15.26 -4.52 2.14
N LYS A 93 -16.57 -4.60 2.20
CA LYS A 93 -17.38 -4.33 3.39
C LYS A 93 -17.60 -5.62 4.16
N ILE A 94 -17.27 -5.61 5.43
CA ILE A 94 -17.49 -6.74 6.34
C ILE A 94 -18.68 -6.42 7.23
N PHE A 95 -19.68 -7.28 7.17
CA PHE A 95 -20.91 -7.18 7.95
C PHE A 95 -20.94 -8.25 9.03
N LYS A 96 -21.56 -7.92 10.17
CA LYS A 96 -21.77 -8.82 11.29
C LYS A 96 -23.25 -8.98 11.59
N CYS A 97 -23.72 -10.21 11.68
CA CYS A 97 -25.05 -10.52 12.17
C CYS A 97 -25.07 -10.48 13.70
N PRO A 98 -25.99 -9.74 14.33
CA PRO A 98 -26.08 -9.69 15.81
C PRO A 98 -26.69 -10.96 16.44
N LYS A 99 -27.33 -11.81 15.63
CA LYS A 99 -28.08 -13.00 16.13
C LYS A 99 -27.28 -14.29 15.98
N CYS A 100 -26.40 -14.41 15.00
CA CYS A 100 -25.62 -15.63 14.75
C CYS A 100 -24.37 -15.68 15.62
N PRO A 101 -23.87 -16.88 15.99
CA PRO A 101 -22.60 -17.03 16.68
C PRO A 101 -21.41 -16.72 15.75
N ALA A 102 -20.28 -16.32 16.32
CA ALA A 102 -19.03 -16.22 15.57
C ALA A 102 -18.45 -17.66 15.34
N PRO A 103 -17.80 -17.92 14.19
CA PRO A 103 -17.50 -16.99 13.09
C PRO A 103 -18.60 -16.83 12.03
N ASP A 104 -19.65 -17.66 12.03
CA ASP A 104 -20.72 -17.70 11.01
C ASP A 104 -21.51 -16.39 10.90
N CYS A 105 -21.38 -15.49 11.90
CA CYS A 105 -22.02 -14.19 11.89
C CYS A 105 -21.40 -13.21 10.90
N PHE A 106 -20.19 -13.48 10.34
CA PHE A 106 -19.50 -12.56 9.46
C PHE A 106 -19.74 -12.89 7.98
N ALA A 107 -19.93 -11.83 7.18
CA ALA A 107 -20.00 -11.93 5.74
C ALA A 107 -19.30 -10.72 5.11
N ALA A 108 -18.61 -10.91 3.96
CA ALA A 108 -17.99 -9.85 3.21
C ALA A 108 -18.63 -9.69 1.83
N TYR A 109 -18.68 -8.43 1.38
CA TYR A 109 -19.22 -8.04 0.09
C TYR A 109 -18.38 -6.91 -0.50
N GLY A 110 -18.48 -6.68 -1.81
CA GLY A 110 -17.82 -5.55 -2.47
C GLY A 110 -18.31 -4.19 -1.96
N SER A 111 -17.53 -3.14 -2.21
CA SER A 111 -17.78 -1.76 -1.72
C SER A 111 -19.15 -1.20 -2.09
N LYS A 112 -19.75 -1.62 -3.20
CA LYS A 112 -21.06 -1.16 -3.67
C LYS A 112 -22.24 -1.75 -2.88
N GLN A 113 -22.01 -2.73 -2.01
CA GLN A 113 -23.05 -3.33 -1.20
C GLN A 113 -23.75 -2.28 -0.34
N ALA A 114 -25.09 -2.29 -0.38
CA ALA A 114 -25.91 -1.41 0.45
C ALA A 114 -25.64 -1.65 1.95
N ASP A 115 -25.81 -0.62 2.77
CA ASP A 115 -25.55 -0.67 4.21
C ASP A 115 -26.51 -1.62 4.93
N LYS A 116 -27.72 -1.82 4.37
CA LYS A 116 -28.71 -2.79 4.87
C LYS A 116 -28.59 -4.11 4.10
N THR A 117 -28.08 -5.11 4.75
CA THR A 117 -27.84 -6.44 4.18
C THR A 117 -28.45 -7.49 5.08
N GLN A 118 -29.05 -8.53 4.51
CA GLN A 118 -29.64 -9.64 5.27
C GLN A 118 -28.65 -10.77 5.50
N CYS A 119 -28.72 -11.38 6.67
CA CYS A 119 -27.91 -12.54 7.03
C CYS A 119 -28.41 -13.78 6.29
N LYS A 120 -27.50 -14.55 5.71
CA LYS A 120 -27.81 -15.79 4.97
C LYS A 120 -28.29 -16.94 5.88
N HIS A 121 -28.04 -16.86 7.20
CA HIS A 121 -28.37 -17.93 8.16
C HIS A 121 -29.67 -17.70 8.90
N CYS A 122 -30.04 -16.45 9.17
CA CYS A 122 -31.21 -16.14 10.01
C CYS A 122 -32.09 -15.02 9.46
N ASP A 123 -31.83 -14.56 8.21
CA ASP A 123 -32.56 -13.47 7.52
C ASP A 123 -32.60 -12.15 8.32
N GLY A 124 -31.87 -12.07 9.43
CA GLY A 124 -31.76 -10.85 10.24
C GLY A 124 -30.93 -9.77 9.54
N GLU A 125 -31.19 -8.51 9.85
CA GLU A 125 -30.41 -7.39 9.35
C GLU A 125 -28.97 -7.43 9.91
N MET A 126 -27.97 -7.40 9.03
CA MET A 126 -26.55 -7.35 9.39
C MET A 126 -26.09 -5.90 9.54
N LYS A 127 -25.14 -5.68 10.42
CA LYS A 127 -24.53 -4.37 10.66
C LYS A 127 -23.17 -4.30 9.95
N LEU A 128 -22.90 -3.17 9.26
CA LEU A 128 -21.58 -2.90 8.70
C LEU A 128 -20.57 -2.69 9.84
N GLU A 129 -19.58 -3.58 9.94
CA GLU A 129 -18.58 -3.59 11.02
C GLU A 129 -17.27 -2.93 10.55
N ARG A 130 -16.84 -3.19 9.31
CA ARG A 130 -15.60 -2.67 8.72
C ARG A 130 -15.75 -2.45 7.22
N HIS A 131 -15.05 -1.44 6.71
CA HIS A 131 -14.76 -1.30 5.28
C HIS A 131 -13.23 -1.34 5.12
N VAL A 132 -12.76 -2.37 4.43
CA VAL A 132 -11.33 -2.71 4.32
C VAL A 132 -10.87 -2.52 2.90
N SER A 133 -9.69 -1.92 2.72
CA SER A 133 -8.97 -1.89 1.44
C SER A 133 -7.86 -2.93 1.47
N PHE A 134 -7.86 -3.85 0.52
CA PHE A 134 -6.80 -4.82 0.33
C PHE A 134 -5.77 -4.30 -0.65
N VAL A 135 -4.49 -4.42 -0.27
CA VAL A 135 -3.33 -4.13 -1.11
C VAL A 135 -2.68 -5.46 -1.47
N ASP A 136 -2.94 -5.94 -2.69
CA ASP A 136 -2.42 -7.21 -3.17
C ASP A 136 -1.00 -7.04 -3.70
N CYS A 137 -0.02 -7.54 -2.94
CA CYS A 137 1.39 -7.37 -3.24
C CYS A 137 1.95 -8.46 -4.13
N PRO A 138 2.86 -8.12 -5.05
CA PRO A 138 3.61 -9.11 -5.79
C PRO A 138 4.43 -9.99 -4.85
N GLY A 139 4.54 -11.28 -5.20
CA GLY A 139 5.30 -12.26 -4.39
C GLY A 139 6.70 -12.52 -4.89
N HIS A 140 7.08 -11.99 -6.06
CA HIS A 140 8.36 -12.27 -6.70
C HIS A 140 9.46 -11.33 -6.16
N ASP A 141 10.64 -11.87 -5.95
CA ASP A 141 11.80 -11.15 -5.38
C ASP A 141 12.24 -9.92 -6.19
N ILE A 142 12.15 -9.97 -7.52
CA ILE A 142 12.44 -8.83 -8.40
C ILE A 142 11.51 -7.64 -8.10
N LEU A 143 10.31 -7.89 -7.58
CA LEU A 143 9.28 -6.88 -7.29
C LEU A 143 9.26 -6.43 -5.83
N MET A 144 10.33 -6.72 -5.07
CA MET A 144 10.44 -6.36 -3.65
C MET A 144 10.26 -4.85 -3.42
N ALA A 145 10.79 -4.01 -4.32
CA ALA A 145 10.60 -2.56 -4.25
C ALA A 145 9.11 -2.17 -4.36
N THR A 146 8.36 -2.81 -5.24
CA THR A 146 6.91 -2.60 -5.39
C THR A 146 6.16 -3.02 -4.13
N MET A 147 6.56 -4.15 -3.53
CA MET A 147 5.99 -4.60 -2.26
C MET A 147 6.26 -3.59 -1.12
N LEU A 148 7.47 -3.07 -1.00
CA LEU A 148 7.82 -2.06 0.00
C LEU A 148 7.02 -0.76 -0.19
N ASN A 149 6.79 -0.35 -1.43
CA ASN A 149 5.93 0.81 -1.72
C ASN A 149 4.48 0.57 -1.27
N GLY A 150 3.97 -0.64 -1.46
CA GLY A 150 2.66 -1.04 -0.95
C GLY A 150 2.63 -1.08 0.58
N ALA A 151 3.66 -1.61 1.21
CA ALA A 151 3.76 -1.71 2.67
C ALA A 151 3.73 -0.33 3.37
N ALA A 152 4.13 0.74 2.68
CA ALA A 152 4.11 2.10 3.22
C ALA A 152 2.70 2.64 3.55
N ILE A 153 1.66 2.03 3.02
CA ILE A 153 0.26 2.42 3.25
C ILE A 153 -0.53 1.39 4.06
N MET A 154 0.07 0.26 4.42
CA MET A 154 -0.61 -0.82 5.14
C MET A 154 -0.71 -0.53 6.63
N ASP A 155 -1.85 -0.90 7.21
CA ASP A 155 -2.12 -0.91 8.65
C ASP A 155 -1.95 -2.30 9.26
N GLY A 156 -2.16 -3.33 8.45
CA GLY A 156 -1.99 -4.73 8.80
C GLY A 156 -1.65 -5.59 7.60
N ALA A 157 -1.35 -6.85 7.82
CA ALA A 157 -1.00 -7.78 6.74
C ALA A 157 -1.60 -9.17 6.93
N LEU A 158 -2.00 -9.79 5.82
CA LEU A 158 -2.30 -11.21 5.70
C LEU A 158 -1.06 -11.91 5.13
N LEU A 159 -0.39 -12.71 5.95
CA LEU A 159 0.76 -13.51 5.52
C LEU A 159 0.27 -14.87 5.03
N LEU A 160 0.41 -15.14 3.75
CA LEU A 160 -0.01 -16.40 3.15
C LEU A 160 1.13 -17.42 3.08
N VAL A 161 0.83 -18.61 3.53
CA VAL A 161 1.70 -19.79 3.46
C VAL A 161 0.91 -20.92 2.83
N ALA A 162 1.38 -21.48 1.70
CA ALA A 162 0.72 -22.62 1.07
C ALA A 162 1.03 -23.90 1.83
N ALA A 163 -0.01 -24.66 2.21
CA ALA A 163 0.13 -25.90 3.00
C ALA A 163 0.86 -27.02 2.26
N ASN A 164 0.83 -27.00 0.93
CA ASN A 164 1.49 -27.99 0.07
C ASN A 164 2.96 -27.67 -0.22
N GLU A 165 3.51 -26.62 0.38
CA GLU A 165 4.90 -26.23 0.19
C GLU A 165 5.67 -26.20 1.52
N THR A 166 7.00 -26.35 1.46
CA THR A 166 7.84 -26.26 2.65
C THR A 166 7.89 -24.84 3.21
N PHE A 167 7.89 -24.70 4.52
CA PHE A 167 8.03 -23.41 5.20
C PHE A 167 9.36 -23.33 5.98
N PRO A 168 10.07 -22.20 5.98
CA PRO A 168 9.74 -20.95 5.27
C PRO A 168 10.28 -20.91 3.82
N GLN A 169 9.54 -20.27 2.92
CA GLN A 169 10.01 -19.95 1.58
C GLN A 169 10.84 -18.65 1.57
N PRO A 170 11.81 -18.46 0.64
CA PRO A 170 12.69 -17.30 0.62
C PRO A 170 11.99 -15.95 0.62
N GLN A 171 11.01 -15.76 -0.27
CA GLN A 171 10.28 -14.48 -0.33
C GLN A 171 9.38 -14.26 0.88
N THR A 172 8.89 -15.32 1.52
CA THR A 172 8.15 -15.20 2.79
C THR A 172 9.02 -14.56 3.88
N LEU A 173 10.30 -14.93 3.93
CA LEU A 173 11.26 -14.35 4.86
C LEU A 173 11.53 -12.87 4.58
N GLU A 174 11.72 -12.51 3.31
CA GLU A 174 11.93 -11.12 2.89
C GLU A 174 10.71 -10.25 3.23
N HIS A 175 9.49 -10.76 2.99
CA HIS A 175 8.25 -10.07 3.32
C HIS A 175 8.06 -9.89 4.82
N LEU A 176 8.40 -10.89 5.64
CA LEU A 176 8.37 -10.75 7.10
C LEU A 176 9.35 -9.67 7.59
N LYS A 177 10.53 -9.57 6.98
CA LYS A 177 11.46 -8.48 7.28
C LYS A 177 10.94 -7.11 6.88
N ALA A 178 10.24 -7.01 5.75
CA ALA A 178 9.59 -5.77 5.35
C ALA A 178 8.48 -5.35 6.35
N VAL A 179 7.68 -6.30 6.85
CA VAL A 179 6.69 -6.06 7.92
C VAL A 179 7.34 -5.51 9.19
N GLU A 180 8.49 -6.08 9.60
CA GLU A 180 9.27 -5.57 10.75
C GLU A 180 9.76 -4.14 10.53
N ILE A 181 10.30 -3.83 9.35
CA ILE A 181 10.78 -2.50 8.96
C ILE A 181 9.64 -1.47 9.02
N MET A 182 8.50 -1.82 8.45
CA MET A 182 7.32 -0.95 8.40
C MET A 182 6.56 -0.92 9.74
N ARG A 183 6.99 -1.73 10.73
CA ARG A 183 6.40 -1.83 12.07
C ARG A 183 4.91 -2.14 12.05
N LEU A 184 4.48 -3.00 11.11
CA LEU A 184 3.11 -3.48 11.09
C LEU A 184 2.86 -4.37 12.31
N GLN A 185 1.95 -3.93 13.17
CA GLN A 185 1.65 -4.63 14.43
C GLN A 185 0.64 -5.74 14.26
N SER A 186 -0.24 -5.62 13.27
CA SER A 186 -1.33 -6.57 13.03
C SER A 186 -1.00 -7.46 11.84
N VAL A 187 -0.61 -8.70 12.12
CA VAL A 187 -0.37 -9.73 11.12
C VAL A 187 -1.27 -10.91 11.40
N ILE A 188 -1.96 -11.41 10.38
CA ILE A 188 -2.74 -12.64 10.42
C ILE A 188 -2.09 -13.62 9.44
N VAL A 189 -1.72 -14.79 9.92
CA VAL A 189 -1.11 -15.83 9.09
C VAL A 189 -2.20 -16.74 8.54
N LEU A 190 -2.23 -16.90 7.23
CA LEU A 190 -3.18 -17.75 6.54
C LEU A 190 -2.46 -18.97 5.97
N GLN A 191 -2.69 -20.15 6.55
CA GLN A 191 -2.23 -21.42 6.02
C GLN A 191 -3.23 -21.84 4.92
N ASN A 192 -2.91 -21.47 3.69
CA ASN A 192 -3.80 -21.63 2.54
C ASN A 192 -3.57 -22.97 1.82
N LYS A 193 -4.54 -23.39 1.00
CA LYS A 193 -4.54 -24.63 0.20
C LYS A 193 -4.54 -25.90 1.07
N ILE A 194 -5.18 -25.85 2.24
CA ILE A 194 -5.28 -27.02 3.12
C ILE A 194 -6.04 -28.18 2.48
N ASP A 195 -6.87 -27.89 1.48
CA ASP A 195 -7.58 -28.87 0.65
C ASP A 195 -6.64 -29.79 -0.17
N LEU A 196 -5.38 -29.39 -0.38
CA LEU A 196 -4.39 -30.16 -1.15
C LEU A 196 -3.51 -31.08 -0.30
N VAL A 197 -3.67 -31.08 1.04
CA VAL A 197 -2.81 -31.83 1.96
C VAL A 197 -3.63 -32.64 2.97
N LYS A 198 -3.00 -33.67 3.54
CA LYS A 198 -3.58 -34.43 4.66
C LYS A 198 -3.46 -33.62 5.95
N GLY A 199 -4.42 -33.80 6.90
CA GLY A 199 -4.45 -33.09 8.17
C GLY A 199 -3.12 -33.13 8.93
N ALA A 200 -2.48 -34.28 9.05
CA ALA A 200 -1.19 -34.41 9.74
C ALA A 200 -0.08 -33.53 9.15
N VAL A 201 -0.04 -33.37 7.80
CA VAL A 201 0.95 -32.49 7.12
C VAL A 201 0.64 -31.02 7.43
N ALA A 202 -0.64 -30.64 7.45
CA ALA A 202 -1.06 -29.30 7.81
C ALA A 202 -0.69 -28.94 9.27
N GLU A 203 -0.88 -29.88 10.20
CA GLU A 203 -0.53 -29.73 11.63
C GLU A 203 1.00 -29.60 11.82
N GLU A 204 1.79 -30.41 11.15
CA GLU A 204 3.25 -30.33 11.18
C GLU A 204 3.74 -28.96 10.66
N GLN A 205 3.20 -28.51 9.54
CA GLN A 205 3.53 -27.18 9.00
C GLN A 205 3.07 -26.07 9.93
N TYR A 206 1.88 -26.17 10.56
CA TYR A 206 1.39 -25.23 11.58
C TYR A 206 2.39 -25.10 12.73
N ALA A 207 2.89 -26.24 13.25
CA ALA A 207 3.89 -26.24 14.32
C ALA A 207 5.20 -25.57 13.88
N SER A 208 5.64 -25.78 12.64
CA SER A 208 6.81 -25.16 12.04
C SER A 208 6.64 -23.63 11.92
N ILE A 209 5.48 -23.17 11.40
CA ILE A 209 5.15 -21.73 11.31
C ILE A 209 5.16 -21.11 12.71
N ARG A 210 4.51 -21.71 13.67
CA ARG A 210 4.43 -21.23 15.06
C ARG A 210 5.83 -21.13 15.70
N SER A 211 6.67 -22.14 15.49
CA SER A 211 8.06 -22.14 16.00
C SER A 211 8.89 -21.01 15.40
N TYR A 212 8.77 -20.76 14.10
CA TYR A 212 9.49 -19.69 13.43
C TYR A 212 9.05 -18.30 13.91
N LEU A 213 7.74 -18.07 14.03
CA LEU A 213 7.18 -16.77 14.43
C LEU A 213 7.56 -16.35 15.86
N LYS A 214 7.91 -17.29 16.75
CA LYS A 214 8.32 -16.98 18.13
C LYS A 214 9.45 -15.96 18.23
N ASN A 215 10.31 -15.89 17.22
CA ASN A 215 11.47 -15.00 17.19
C ASN A 215 11.27 -13.76 16.29
N THR A 216 10.03 -13.43 15.96
CA THR A 216 9.66 -12.30 15.08
C THR A 216 8.67 -11.36 15.76
N SER A 217 8.46 -10.19 15.18
CA SER A 217 7.40 -9.26 15.62
C SER A 217 5.98 -9.84 15.49
N ALA A 218 5.82 -10.90 14.70
CA ALA A 218 4.56 -11.61 14.48
C ALA A 218 4.32 -12.79 15.46
N MET A 219 5.01 -12.83 16.58
CA MET A 219 4.95 -13.94 17.56
C MET A 219 3.52 -14.28 18.01
N ASN A 220 2.70 -13.27 18.23
CA ASN A 220 1.32 -13.42 18.71
C ASN A 220 0.29 -13.47 17.59
N SER A 221 0.73 -13.54 16.32
CA SER A 221 -0.18 -13.60 15.19
C SER A 221 -1.04 -14.88 15.19
N PRO A 222 -2.34 -14.78 14.94
CA PRO A 222 -3.17 -15.95 14.72
C PRO A 222 -2.74 -16.66 13.43
N ILE A 223 -2.84 -17.99 13.42
CA ILE A 223 -2.61 -18.83 12.24
C ILE A 223 -3.94 -19.50 11.91
N VAL A 224 -4.51 -19.17 10.75
CA VAL A 224 -5.82 -19.68 10.32
C VAL A 224 -5.62 -20.61 9.13
N PRO A 225 -5.99 -21.90 9.23
CA PRO A 225 -6.01 -22.81 8.11
C PRO A 225 -7.19 -22.49 7.19
N ILE A 226 -6.93 -22.26 5.91
CA ILE A 226 -7.95 -21.86 4.93
C ILE A 226 -7.83 -22.60 3.61
N SER A 227 -8.92 -22.66 2.88
CA SER A 227 -8.90 -22.87 1.42
C SER A 227 -9.59 -21.66 0.75
N ALA A 228 -8.80 -20.76 0.18
CA ALA A 228 -9.34 -19.57 -0.49
C ALA A 228 -10.19 -19.94 -1.73
N GLN A 229 -9.82 -21.02 -2.42
CA GLN A 229 -10.55 -21.50 -3.60
C GLN A 229 -11.93 -22.05 -3.23
N LEU A 230 -12.03 -22.76 -2.10
CA LEU A 230 -13.29 -23.32 -1.59
C LEU A 230 -14.05 -22.39 -0.64
N LYS A 231 -13.50 -21.21 -0.39
CA LYS A 231 -13.98 -20.23 0.61
C LYS A 231 -14.11 -20.83 2.03
N TYR A 232 -13.30 -21.86 2.36
CA TYR A 232 -13.29 -22.50 3.68
C TYR A 232 -12.56 -21.63 4.71
N ASN A 233 -13.16 -21.41 5.88
CA ASN A 233 -12.68 -20.57 7.00
C ASN A 233 -12.44 -19.09 6.62
N ILE A 234 -13.07 -18.59 5.58
CA ILE A 234 -13.00 -17.15 5.23
C ILE A 234 -13.72 -16.30 6.27
N ASP A 235 -14.83 -16.76 6.81
CA ASP A 235 -15.56 -16.17 7.93
C ASP A 235 -14.70 -15.97 9.19
N VAL A 236 -13.85 -16.95 9.53
CA VAL A 236 -12.83 -16.83 10.59
C VAL A 236 -11.81 -15.73 10.28
N VAL A 237 -11.37 -15.63 9.02
CA VAL A 237 -10.47 -14.54 8.60
C VAL A 237 -11.15 -13.17 8.75
N LEU A 238 -12.43 -13.06 8.39
CA LEU A 238 -13.20 -11.82 8.56
C LEU A 238 -13.32 -11.42 10.04
N ASP A 239 -13.55 -12.38 10.92
CA ASP A 239 -13.57 -12.16 12.37
C ASP A 239 -12.25 -11.57 12.86
N TYR A 240 -11.10 -12.18 12.50
CA TYR A 240 -9.78 -11.65 12.85
C TYR A 240 -9.53 -10.27 12.26
N ILE A 241 -9.95 -9.98 11.03
CA ILE A 241 -9.83 -8.65 10.42
C ILE A 241 -10.65 -7.62 11.20
N CYS A 242 -11.84 -7.96 11.66
CA CYS A 242 -12.65 -7.07 12.50
C CYS A 242 -12.03 -6.77 13.86
N HIS A 243 -11.19 -7.68 14.38
CA HIS A 243 -10.44 -7.48 15.62
C HIS A 243 -9.12 -6.73 15.46
N VAL A 244 -8.67 -6.44 14.22
CA VAL A 244 -7.50 -5.57 14.00
C VAL A 244 -7.79 -4.18 14.59
N PRO A 245 -6.92 -3.65 15.47
CA PRO A 245 -7.12 -2.33 16.06
C PRO A 245 -7.24 -1.26 14.98
N VAL A 246 -8.19 -0.36 15.12
CA VAL A 246 -8.31 0.79 14.22
C VAL A 246 -7.12 1.72 14.45
N PRO A 247 -6.33 2.02 13.42
CA PRO A 247 -5.20 2.90 13.58
C PRO A 247 -5.62 4.28 14.08
N ARG A 248 -4.85 4.86 15.00
CA ARG A 248 -5.09 6.23 15.43
C ARG A 248 -4.80 7.19 14.30
N ARG A 249 -5.82 7.88 13.82
CA ARG A 249 -5.74 8.84 12.72
C ARG A 249 -5.70 10.26 13.25
N ARG A 250 -4.90 11.10 12.60
CA ARG A 250 -4.80 12.53 12.92
C ARG A 250 -5.59 13.30 11.88
N PHE A 251 -6.76 13.79 12.27
CA PHE A 251 -7.68 14.52 11.39
C PHE A 251 -7.49 16.05 11.49
N ASP A 252 -6.95 16.51 12.61
CA ASP A 252 -6.76 17.89 13.03
C ASP A 252 -5.50 18.57 12.45
N VAL A 253 -4.73 17.84 11.66
CA VAL A 253 -3.49 18.33 11.06
C VAL A 253 -3.66 18.59 9.56
N PRO A 254 -2.75 19.37 8.94
CA PRO A 254 -2.76 19.57 7.50
C PRO A 254 -2.74 18.26 6.72
N LEU A 255 -3.49 18.24 5.62
CA LEU A 255 -3.57 17.09 4.71
C LEU A 255 -2.19 16.61 4.28
N ARG A 256 -2.00 15.29 4.32
CA ARG A 256 -0.90 14.58 3.70
C ARG A 256 -1.40 13.26 3.11
N MET A 257 -1.30 13.13 1.82
CA MET A 257 -1.66 11.94 1.05
C MET A 257 -0.43 11.45 0.28
N ILE A 258 -0.18 10.17 0.29
CA ILE A 258 0.89 9.54 -0.50
C ILE A 258 0.32 9.03 -1.82
N VAL A 259 1.01 9.32 -2.92
CA VAL A 259 0.61 8.86 -4.25
C VAL A 259 1.26 7.51 -4.53
N VAL A 260 0.44 6.50 -4.81
CA VAL A 260 0.89 5.13 -5.14
C VAL A 260 0.57 4.76 -6.59
N ARG A 261 -0.31 5.51 -7.25
CA ARG A 261 -0.64 5.41 -8.67
C ARG A 261 -0.95 6.78 -9.25
N SER A 262 -0.74 6.94 -10.56
CA SER A 262 -1.29 8.07 -11.31
C SER A 262 -1.53 7.68 -12.76
N PHE A 263 -2.56 8.24 -13.36
CA PHE A 263 -2.98 7.87 -14.71
C PHE A 263 -3.77 8.99 -15.38
N ASP A 264 -3.86 8.87 -16.69
CA ASP A 264 -4.67 9.67 -17.57
C ASP A 264 -5.96 8.89 -17.87
N VAL A 265 -7.10 9.51 -17.65
CA VAL A 265 -8.42 8.89 -17.88
C VAL A 265 -9.01 9.21 -19.25
N ASN A 266 -8.37 10.07 -20.03
CA ASN A 266 -8.84 10.48 -21.33
C ASN A 266 -8.63 9.37 -22.35
N LYS A 267 -9.62 9.15 -23.19
CA LYS A 267 -9.52 8.18 -24.30
C LYS A 267 -8.71 8.78 -25.46
N PRO A 268 -7.94 7.97 -26.19
CA PRO A 268 -7.30 8.44 -27.41
C PRO A 268 -8.33 9.01 -28.40
N GLY A 269 -8.08 10.25 -28.89
CA GLY A 269 -8.94 10.93 -29.84
C GLY A 269 -10.15 11.66 -29.20
N GLU A 270 -10.16 11.83 -27.88
CA GLU A 270 -11.19 12.61 -27.20
C GLU A 270 -11.07 14.10 -27.53
N ASP A 271 -12.23 14.79 -27.61
CA ASP A 271 -12.31 16.21 -27.90
C ASP A 271 -11.60 17.02 -26.80
N ILE A 272 -10.80 18.01 -27.20
CA ILE A 272 -10.01 18.87 -26.30
C ILE A 272 -10.88 19.51 -25.21
N GLN A 273 -12.14 19.85 -25.54
CA GLN A 273 -13.08 20.46 -24.61
C GLN A 273 -13.59 19.49 -23.52
N LYS A 274 -13.48 18.17 -23.77
CA LYS A 274 -13.91 17.10 -22.84
C LYS A 274 -12.77 16.51 -22.03
N LEU A 275 -11.54 16.96 -22.29
CA LEU A 275 -10.38 16.43 -21.58
C LEU A 275 -10.48 16.69 -20.07
N SER A 276 -10.37 15.61 -19.33
CA SER A 276 -10.23 15.65 -17.87
C SER A 276 -8.77 15.81 -17.49
N GLY A 277 -8.52 16.48 -16.37
CA GLY A 277 -7.15 16.51 -15.82
C GLY A 277 -6.71 15.14 -15.32
N GLY A 278 -5.42 15.02 -15.05
CA GLY A 278 -4.84 13.76 -14.58
C GLY A 278 -5.34 13.35 -13.20
N VAL A 279 -5.29 12.05 -12.94
CA VAL A 279 -5.74 11.45 -11.68
C VAL A 279 -4.57 10.94 -10.85
N ALA A 280 -4.60 11.23 -9.54
CA ALA A 280 -3.68 10.69 -8.56
C ALA A 280 -4.41 9.72 -7.62
N GLY A 281 -3.95 8.48 -7.56
CA GLY A 281 -4.44 7.46 -6.64
C GLY A 281 -3.49 7.26 -5.47
N GLY A 282 -4.01 7.19 -4.26
CA GLY A 282 -3.17 6.99 -3.08
C GLY A 282 -3.96 6.87 -1.78
N SER A 283 -3.26 6.94 -0.67
CA SER A 283 -3.87 6.89 0.66
C SER A 283 -3.63 8.18 1.43
N VAL A 284 -4.69 8.70 2.03
CA VAL A 284 -4.57 9.82 2.98
C VAL A 284 -3.91 9.28 4.25
N LEU A 285 -2.81 9.91 4.65
CA LEU A 285 -2.04 9.54 5.85
C LEU A 285 -2.46 10.36 7.07
N GLU A 286 -2.69 11.65 6.86
CA GLU A 286 -3.04 12.63 7.90
C GLU A 286 -3.97 13.70 7.31
N GLY A 287 -4.78 14.32 8.17
CA GLY A 287 -5.73 15.36 7.79
C GLY A 287 -6.94 14.85 7.03
N VAL A 288 -7.71 15.75 6.45
CA VAL A 288 -8.91 15.47 5.67
C VAL A 288 -8.82 16.17 4.32
N LEU A 289 -9.09 15.43 3.24
CA LEU A 289 -9.18 15.99 1.89
C LEU A 289 -10.64 16.27 1.55
N LYS A 290 -10.99 17.52 1.29
CA LYS A 290 -12.33 17.93 0.88
C LYS A 290 -12.41 18.09 -0.64
N LEU A 291 -13.57 17.79 -1.21
CA LEU A 291 -13.85 18.08 -2.61
C LEU A 291 -13.69 19.60 -2.87
N GLY A 292 -13.05 19.95 -3.97
CA GLY A 292 -12.77 21.36 -4.33
C GLY A 292 -11.56 21.98 -3.62
N ALA A 293 -10.90 21.28 -2.68
CA ALA A 293 -9.76 21.81 -1.96
C ALA A 293 -8.56 22.07 -2.89
N GLU A 294 -7.82 23.14 -2.62
CA GLU A 294 -6.53 23.40 -3.26
C GLU A 294 -5.49 22.42 -2.74
N ILE A 295 -4.71 21.86 -3.64
CA ILE A 295 -3.69 20.86 -3.36
C ILE A 295 -2.36 21.25 -3.98
N GLU A 296 -1.29 20.84 -3.32
CA GLU A 296 0.09 20.92 -3.79
C GLU A 296 0.69 19.53 -3.83
N VAL A 297 1.45 19.25 -4.90
CA VAL A 297 2.14 17.98 -5.11
C VAL A 297 3.64 18.23 -5.01
N ARG A 298 4.35 17.55 -4.10
CA ARG A 298 5.81 17.60 -3.93
C ARG A 298 6.43 16.20 -4.06
N PRO A 299 7.63 16.08 -4.66
CA PRO A 299 8.53 17.09 -5.24
C PRO A 299 7.96 17.86 -6.44
N GLY A 300 6.96 17.32 -7.16
CA GLY A 300 6.44 17.90 -8.40
C GLY A 300 7.37 17.69 -9.59
N LEU A 301 7.55 18.72 -10.39
CA LEU A 301 8.45 18.69 -11.55
C LEU A 301 9.91 18.81 -11.11
N ARG A 302 10.75 17.93 -11.62
CA ARG A 302 12.20 17.89 -11.36
C ARG A 302 12.91 18.51 -12.52
N MET A 303 13.67 19.57 -12.27
CA MET A 303 14.42 20.29 -13.29
C MET A 303 15.91 20.27 -12.94
N ARG A 304 16.74 20.23 -13.97
CA ARG A 304 18.18 20.43 -13.84
C ARG A 304 18.50 21.77 -14.48
N SER A 305 19.02 22.68 -13.69
CA SER A 305 19.52 23.98 -14.15
C SER A 305 21.04 24.01 -14.00
N THR A 306 21.68 24.91 -14.72
CA THR A 306 23.10 25.16 -14.53
C THR A 306 23.24 26.51 -13.83
N ASN A 307 23.88 26.51 -12.65
CA ASN A 307 24.11 27.75 -11.91
C ASN A 307 25.17 28.64 -12.61
N ALA A 308 25.36 29.86 -12.13
CA ALA A 308 26.34 30.79 -12.68
C ALA A 308 27.81 30.27 -12.62
N ALA A 309 28.08 29.29 -11.77
CA ALA A 309 29.38 28.63 -11.63
C ALA A 309 29.57 27.43 -12.60
N GLY A 310 28.56 27.13 -13.45
CA GLY A 310 28.61 26.00 -14.39
C GLY A 310 28.24 24.65 -13.77
N GLU A 311 27.77 24.61 -12.51
CA GLU A 311 27.40 23.40 -11.82
C GLU A 311 25.93 23.03 -12.07
N THR A 312 25.66 21.76 -12.29
CA THR A 312 24.27 21.26 -12.42
C THR A 312 23.59 21.25 -11.07
N VAL A 313 22.59 22.09 -10.89
CA VAL A 313 21.73 22.18 -9.70
C VAL A 313 20.42 21.49 -9.99
N LEU A 314 19.97 20.66 -9.03
CA LEU A 314 18.65 20.06 -9.05
C LEU A 314 17.67 21.01 -8.38
N GLU A 315 16.60 21.32 -9.07
CA GLU A 315 15.52 22.18 -8.60
C GLU A 315 14.20 21.44 -8.72
N CYS A 316 13.25 21.75 -7.85
CA CYS A 316 11.92 21.16 -7.90
C CYS A 316 10.86 22.26 -8.00
N ARG A 317 9.88 22.02 -8.85
CA ARG A 317 8.71 22.89 -8.98
C ARG A 317 7.47 22.15 -8.48
N PRO A 318 6.92 22.52 -7.32
CA PRO A 318 5.66 21.95 -6.82
C PRO A 318 4.54 22.16 -7.83
N ILE A 319 3.68 21.14 -8.00
CA ILE A 319 2.52 21.25 -8.87
C ILE A 319 1.34 21.68 -8.01
N ARG A 320 0.74 22.82 -8.32
CA ARG A 320 -0.51 23.29 -7.67
C ARG A 320 -1.72 22.91 -8.50
N SER A 321 -2.76 22.43 -7.85
CA SER A 321 -3.99 21.99 -8.49
C SER A 321 -5.16 22.08 -7.50
N ARG A 322 -6.31 21.54 -7.93
CA ARG A 322 -7.51 21.43 -7.11
C ARG A 322 -8.07 20.03 -7.21
N ALA A 323 -8.58 19.48 -6.11
CA ALA A 323 -9.28 18.21 -6.07
C ALA A 323 -10.68 18.37 -6.69
N LYS A 324 -10.84 18.05 -7.97
CA LYS A 324 -12.10 18.16 -8.70
C LYS A 324 -13.07 17.03 -8.39
N THR A 325 -12.54 15.82 -8.27
CA THR A 325 -13.33 14.63 -7.93
C THR A 325 -12.60 13.84 -6.86
N LEU A 326 -13.35 13.24 -5.97
CA LEU A 326 -12.86 12.29 -4.98
C LEU A 326 -13.65 11.00 -5.11
N SER A 327 -12.96 9.87 -5.18
CA SER A 327 -13.60 8.57 -5.28
C SER A 327 -12.86 7.49 -4.51
N SER A 328 -13.60 6.55 -3.97
CA SER A 328 -13.08 5.28 -3.47
C SER A 328 -13.63 4.18 -4.38
N GLU A 329 -12.75 3.56 -5.18
CA GLU A 329 -13.17 2.76 -6.35
C GLU A 329 -14.12 3.57 -7.27
N LYS A 330 -15.39 3.16 -7.36
CA LYS A 330 -16.42 3.81 -8.17
C LYS A 330 -17.42 4.65 -7.34
N ILE A 331 -17.16 4.84 -6.04
CA ILE A 331 -18.03 5.57 -5.12
C ILE A 331 -17.50 6.99 -4.97
N SER A 332 -18.35 7.98 -5.26
CA SER A 332 -18.02 9.40 -5.07
C SER A 332 -18.00 9.80 -3.61
N LEU A 333 -17.06 10.68 -3.26
CA LEU A 333 -16.87 11.21 -1.92
C LEU A 333 -16.98 12.74 -1.89
N LEU A 334 -17.58 13.29 -0.84
CA LEU A 334 -17.50 14.72 -0.51
C LEU A 334 -16.18 15.06 0.18
N TYR A 335 -15.66 14.13 0.96
CA TYR A 335 -14.38 14.25 1.63
C TYR A 335 -13.78 12.85 1.80
N ALA A 336 -12.46 12.81 1.93
CA ALA A 336 -11.71 11.60 2.21
C ALA A 336 -10.89 11.77 3.49
N ILE A 337 -10.88 10.73 4.33
CA ILE A 337 -10.11 10.66 5.57
C ILE A 337 -8.93 9.68 5.46
N PRO A 338 -8.01 9.65 6.43
CA PRO A 338 -6.95 8.66 6.47
C PRO A 338 -7.45 7.22 6.47
N GLY A 339 -6.82 6.39 5.66
CA GLY A 339 -7.14 4.98 5.41
C GLY A 339 -7.79 4.78 4.04
N GLY A 340 -7.75 3.54 3.56
CA GLY A 340 -8.22 3.17 2.23
C GLY A 340 -7.41 3.79 1.09
N LEU A 341 -7.84 3.50 -0.13
CA LEU A 341 -7.29 4.09 -1.34
C LEU A 341 -8.30 5.02 -1.97
N ILE A 342 -7.83 6.21 -2.30
CA ILE A 342 -8.64 7.31 -2.82
C ILE A 342 -8.09 7.72 -4.18
N GLY A 343 -8.97 7.88 -5.15
CA GLY A 343 -8.70 8.53 -6.42
C GLY A 343 -9.04 10.02 -6.33
N VAL A 344 -8.09 10.85 -6.71
CA VAL A 344 -8.23 12.32 -6.75
C VAL A 344 -8.09 12.77 -8.19
N GLY A 345 -9.22 13.14 -8.81
CA GLY A 345 -9.20 13.82 -10.10
C GLY A 345 -8.80 15.28 -9.92
N THR A 346 -7.90 15.75 -10.75
CA THR A 346 -7.23 17.05 -10.60
C THR A 346 -7.32 17.88 -11.88
N ASN A 347 -6.74 19.09 -11.86
CA ASN A 347 -6.48 19.91 -13.06
C ASN A 347 -5.05 19.76 -13.57
N ILE A 348 -4.31 18.77 -13.10
CA ILE A 348 -2.94 18.52 -13.55
C ILE A 348 -2.98 18.03 -15.00
N ASP A 349 -2.03 18.50 -15.80
CA ASP A 349 -1.86 18.01 -17.17
C ASP A 349 -1.77 16.48 -17.18
N PRO A 350 -2.63 15.77 -17.94
CA PRO A 350 -2.61 14.32 -18.03
C PRO A 350 -1.24 13.74 -18.40
N ALA A 351 -0.42 14.46 -19.18
CA ALA A 351 0.93 14.06 -19.53
C ALA A 351 1.86 13.88 -18.32
N LEU A 352 1.57 14.57 -17.21
CA LEU A 352 2.31 14.47 -15.95
C LEU A 352 1.84 13.32 -15.05
N THR A 353 0.69 12.73 -15.34
CA THR A 353 0.11 11.64 -14.56
C THR A 353 0.21 10.28 -15.24
N ARG A 354 0.45 10.25 -16.56
CA ARG A 354 0.62 9.01 -17.33
C ARG A 354 1.74 8.13 -16.77
N GLN A 355 1.56 6.81 -16.87
CA GLN A 355 2.57 5.81 -16.50
C GLN A 355 3.11 5.99 -15.09
N ASN A 356 2.24 6.34 -14.13
CA ASN A 356 2.62 6.49 -12.73
C ASN A 356 3.68 7.57 -12.44
N LYS A 357 3.81 8.62 -13.27
CA LYS A 357 4.83 9.67 -13.07
C LYS A 357 4.71 10.43 -11.75
N LEU A 358 3.52 10.48 -11.13
CA LEU A 358 3.33 11.09 -9.82
C LEU A 358 3.60 10.14 -8.64
N VAL A 359 3.89 8.87 -8.87
CA VAL A 359 4.24 7.94 -7.79
C VAL A 359 5.46 8.42 -7.03
N GLY A 360 5.41 8.31 -5.71
CA GLY A 360 6.46 8.82 -4.83
C GLY A 360 6.33 10.29 -4.45
N ASN A 361 5.32 11.01 -5.00
CA ASN A 361 4.99 12.35 -4.53
C ASN A 361 4.02 12.30 -3.34
N LEU A 362 4.01 13.38 -2.57
CA LEU A 362 3.02 13.67 -1.56
C LEU A 362 2.07 14.76 -2.06
N ILE A 363 0.79 14.61 -1.74
CA ILE A 363 -0.24 15.63 -1.93
C ILE A 363 -0.62 16.20 -0.58
N GLY A 364 -0.73 17.51 -0.49
CA GLY A 364 -1.16 18.19 0.73
C GLY A 364 -1.72 19.58 0.47
N LYS A 365 -2.05 20.29 1.54
CA LYS A 365 -2.44 21.69 1.45
C LYS A 365 -1.21 22.52 1.03
N PRO A 366 -1.35 23.50 0.13
CA PRO A 366 -0.24 24.37 -0.29
C PRO A 366 0.55 24.94 0.89
N GLY A 367 1.88 24.82 0.82
CA GLY A 367 2.80 25.35 1.83
C GLY A 367 2.93 24.51 3.11
N THR A 368 2.23 23.38 3.25
CA THR A 368 2.26 22.57 4.48
C THR A 368 2.99 21.22 4.35
N LEU A 369 3.37 20.86 3.14
CA LEU A 369 4.11 19.63 2.89
C LEU A 369 5.56 19.74 3.39
N PRO A 370 6.19 18.61 3.75
CA PRO A 370 7.58 18.55 4.15
C PRO A 370 8.54 19.07 3.06
N ASP A 371 9.78 19.32 3.45
CA ASP A 371 10.85 19.68 2.54
C ASP A 371 11.17 18.54 1.56
N VAL A 372 11.78 18.92 0.45
CA VAL A 372 12.25 18.01 -0.58
C VAL A 372 13.76 17.89 -0.45
N PHE A 373 14.27 16.67 -0.34
CA PHE A 373 15.69 16.41 -0.12
C PHE A 373 16.33 15.74 -1.34
N ALA A 374 17.48 16.23 -1.76
CA ALA A 374 18.35 15.59 -2.75
C ALA A 374 19.38 14.65 -2.11
N GLU A 375 19.73 14.91 -0.87
CA GLU A 375 20.64 14.10 -0.07
C GLU A 375 20.02 13.90 1.32
N ILE A 376 20.08 12.68 1.83
CA ILE A 376 19.51 12.33 3.14
C ILE A 376 20.53 11.65 4.02
N GLU A 377 20.45 11.93 5.32
CA GLU A 377 21.15 11.20 6.37
C GLU A 377 20.20 10.16 6.95
N ILE A 378 20.67 8.93 7.02
CA ILE A 378 19.90 7.78 7.49
C ILE A 378 20.62 7.17 8.69
N GLU A 379 19.96 7.14 9.84
CA GLU A 379 20.36 6.25 10.92
C GLU A 379 19.95 4.83 10.53
N TYR A 380 20.93 3.96 10.23
CA TYR A 380 20.67 2.69 9.60
C TYR A 380 21.05 1.48 10.45
N SER A 381 20.39 0.37 10.17
CA SER A 381 20.68 -0.96 10.70
C SER A 381 20.69 -1.98 9.58
N LEU A 382 21.79 -2.72 9.45
CA LEU A 382 21.90 -3.81 8.48
C LEU A 382 21.50 -5.14 9.12
N PHE A 383 20.93 -6.02 8.32
CA PHE A 383 20.70 -7.41 8.72
C PHE A 383 22.04 -8.14 8.85
N ALA A 384 22.11 -9.12 9.74
CA ALA A 384 23.31 -9.95 9.90
C ALA A 384 23.61 -10.80 8.66
N GLN A 385 22.55 -11.21 7.94
CA GLN A 385 22.62 -12.11 6.79
C GLN A 385 21.60 -11.69 5.74
N LEU A 386 21.94 -11.97 4.48
CA LEU A 386 21.03 -11.75 3.35
C LEU A 386 19.84 -12.72 3.47
N VAL A 387 18.64 -12.15 3.46
CA VAL A 387 17.41 -12.92 3.63
C VAL A 387 17.05 -13.62 2.32
N GLY A 388 16.62 -14.87 2.41
CA GLY A 388 16.11 -15.62 1.25
C GLY A 388 17.17 -16.11 0.24
N VAL A 389 18.46 -15.83 0.46
CA VAL A 389 19.54 -16.26 -0.44
C VAL A 389 20.47 -17.24 0.28
N LYS A 390 20.73 -18.38 -0.37
CA LYS A 390 21.74 -19.35 0.04
C LYS A 390 22.89 -19.33 -0.97
N SER A 391 24.13 -19.34 -0.50
CA SER A 391 25.27 -19.51 -1.39
C SER A 391 25.27 -20.90 -2.01
N SER A 392 26.08 -21.12 -3.06
CA SER A 392 26.29 -22.41 -3.69
C SER A 392 26.61 -23.55 -2.70
N ASN A 393 27.14 -23.21 -1.53
CA ASN A 393 27.46 -24.15 -0.44
C ASN A 393 26.38 -24.21 0.66
N GLN A 394 25.13 -23.78 0.38
CA GLN A 394 24.00 -23.74 1.32
C GLN A 394 24.22 -22.87 2.58
N LYS A 395 25.31 -22.08 2.64
CA LYS A 395 25.56 -21.17 3.75
C LYS A 395 24.85 -19.83 3.51
N SER A 396 24.34 -19.22 4.59
CA SER A 396 23.78 -17.88 4.57
C SER A 396 24.85 -16.85 4.19
N VAL A 397 24.50 -15.92 3.32
CA VAL A 397 25.42 -14.86 2.88
C VAL A 397 25.42 -13.74 3.92
N LYS A 398 26.58 -13.47 4.54
CA LYS A 398 26.73 -12.34 5.49
C LYS A 398 26.66 -11.01 4.74
N ILE A 399 25.98 -10.03 5.32
CA ILE A 399 25.94 -8.67 4.77
C ILE A 399 27.20 -7.93 5.21
N VAL A 400 27.93 -7.43 4.22
CA VAL A 400 29.11 -6.60 4.43
C VAL A 400 28.67 -5.16 4.75
N LYS A 401 29.43 -4.43 5.57
CA LYS A 401 29.21 -3.02 5.88
C LYS A 401 29.12 -2.18 4.61
N LEU A 402 28.41 -1.07 4.68
CA LEU A 402 28.36 -0.10 3.58
C LEU A 402 29.72 0.53 3.33
N THR A 403 29.99 0.94 2.11
CA THR A 403 31.22 1.64 1.70
C THR A 403 30.88 2.95 1.00
N GLU A 404 31.74 3.94 1.11
CA GLU A 404 31.60 5.20 0.37
C GLU A 404 31.70 4.95 -1.12
N GLY A 405 30.88 5.68 -1.90
CA GLY A 405 30.75 5.48 -3.36
C GLY A 405 29.84 4.31 -3.74
N GLU A 406 29.33 3.55 -2.79
CA GLU A 406 28.45 2.42 -3.08
C GLU A 406 27.09 2.87 -3.60
N ALA A 407 26.60 2.20 -4.66
CA ALA A 407 25.26 2.40 -5.18
C ALA A 407 24.24 1.55 -4.43
N LEU A 408 23.21 2.20 -3.91
CA LEU A 408 22.09 1.60 -3.16
C LEU A 408 20.77 1.91 -3.85
N GLN A 409 19.78 1.06 -3.61
CA GLN A 409 18.38 1.36 -3.88
C GLN A 409 17.69 1.70 -2.56
N ILE A 410 17.04 2.86 -2.53
CA ILE A 410 16.41 3.43 -1.34
C ILE A 410 14.92 3.52 -1.58
N ASN A 411 14.12 2.95 -0.66
CA ASN A 411 12.66 3.08 -0.66
C ASN A 411 12.23 4.02 0.47
N VAL A 412 11.55 5.11 0.12
CA VAL A 412 10.99 6.09 1.05
C VAL A 412 9.51 6.29 0.74
N GLY A 413 8.62 5.80 1.60
CA GLY A 413 7.19 5.77 1.30
C GLY A 413 6.91 4.98 0.01
N SER A 414 6.23 5.58 -0.95
CA SER A 414 5.95 4.97 -2.26
C SER A 414 7.04 5.25 -3.32
N LEU A 415 8.11 5.98 -2.97
CA LEU A 415 9.20 6.26 -3.89
C LEU A 415 10.30 5.20 -3.77
N THR A 416 10.70 4.65 -4.92
CA THR A 416 11.94 3.89 -5.08
C THR A 416 12.94 4.72 -5.87
N THR A 417 14.11 4.98 -5.31
CA THR A 417 15.16 5.77 -5.96
C THR A 417 16.53 5.12 -5.79
N GLY A 418 17.41 5.29 -6.77
CA GLY A 418 18.81 5.00 -6.61
C GLY A 418 19.47 6.07 -5.73
N GLY A 419 20.54 5.70 -5.05
CA GLY A 419 21.36 6.63 -4.28
C GLY A 419 22.81 6.16 -4.25
N VAL A 420 23.72 7.09 -4.02
CA VAL A 420 25.14 6.81 -3.85
C VAL A 420 25.55 7.27 -2.45
N VAL A 421 26.23 6.40 -1.74
CA VAL A 421 26.77 6.71 -0.40
C VAL A 421 27.83 7.78 -0.52
N SER A 422 27.61 8.96 0.09
CA SER A 422 28.54 10.09 0.07
C SER A 422 29.44 10.14 1.30
N ALA A 423 28.96 9.66 2.45
CA ALA A 423 29.75 9.58 3.66
C ALA A 423 29.13 8.55 4.66
N ILE A 424 29.99 7.99 5.54
CA ILE A 424 29.57 7.07 6.57
C ILE A 424 30.18 7.50 7.90
N ALA A 425 29.33 7.66 8.92
CA ALA A 425 29.76 8.02 10.27
C ALA A 425 29.03 7.14 11.30
N SER A 426 29.72 6.15 11.85
CA SER A 426 29.18 5.23 12.85
C SER A 426 27.90 4.51 12.37
N SER A 427 26.74 4.88 12.91
CA SER A 427 25.42 4.33 12.55
C SER A 427 24.64 5.20 11.53
N ILE A 428 25.24 6.28 11.05
CA ILE A 428 24.62 7.22 10.10
C ILE A 428 25.31 7.06 8.74
N VAL A 429 24.50 6.97 7.69
CA VAL A 429 24.95 7.01 6.31
C VAL A 429 24.33 8.19 5.61
N ARG A 430 25.12 8.95 4.88
CA ARG A 430 24.66 10.03 4.00
C ARG A 430 24.57 9.50 2.57
N VAL A 431 23.42 9.69 1.95
CA VAL A 431 23.12 9.15 0.63
C VAL A 431 22.61 10.26 -0.28
N ARG A 432 23.31 10.48 -1.38
CA ARG A 432 22.88 11.37 -2.45
C ARG A 432 21.91 10.63 -3.34
N LEU A 433 20.68 11.13 -3.46
CA LEU A 433 19.59 10.48 -4.19
C LEU A 433 19.62 10.84 -5.68
N MET A 434 19.30 9.89 -6.52
CA MET A 434 19.12 10.13 -7.98
C MET A 434 17.82 10.90 -8.27
N SER A 435 16.78 10.65 -7.44
CA SER A 435 15.52 11.38 -7.47
C SER A 435 15.26 11.96 -6.09
N PRO A 436 14.94 13.27 -5.98
CA PRO A 436 14.65 13.90 -4.71
C PRO A 436 13.39 13.34 -4.08
N VAL A 437 13.33 13.36 -2.76
CA VAL A 437 12.22 12.83 -1.97
C VAL A 437 11.63 13.91 -1.05
N CYS A 438 10.30 13.99 -1.02
CA CYS A 438 9.59 14.78 -0.01
C CYS A 438 9.30 13.89 1.20
N ALA A 439 9.92 14.17 2.34
CA ALA A 439 9.80 13.33 3.54
C ALA A 439 9.93 14.14 4.83
N LYS A 440 9.30 13.65 5.91
CA LYS A 440 9.52 14.17 7.26
C LYS A 440 10.76 13.49 7.88
N PRO A 441 11.44 14.15 8.83
CA PRO A 441 12.36 13.46 9.74
C PRO A 441 11.67 12.25 10.39
N GLN A 442 12.44 11.23 10.71
CA GLN A 442 11.97 9.95 11.26
C GLN A 442 11.15 9.07 10.29
N THR A 443 11.05 9.45 9.00
CA THR A 443 10.45 8.57 7.99
C THR A 443 11.31 7.31 7.84
N SER A 444 10.66 6.14 7.88
CA SER A 444 11.30 4.84 7.67
C SER A 444 11.79 4.69 6.23
N VAL A 445 12.96 4.08 6.09
CA VAL A 445 13.64 3.86 4.82
C VAL A 445 14.06 2.40 4.74
N ALA A 446 13.81 1.74 3.62
CA ALA A 446 14.37 0.44 3.32
C ALA A 446 15.58 0.60 2.40
N ILE A 447 16.64 -0.17 2.69
CA ILE A 447 17.93 -0.10 2.01
C ILE A 447 18.16 -1.43 1.31
N SER A 448 18.36 -1.36 -0.01
CA SER A 448 18.66 -2.53 -0.83
C SER A 448 19.99 -2.36 -1.57
N ARG A 449 20.72 -3.46 -1.69
CA ARG A 449 21.99 -3.57 -2.40
C ARG A 449 21.82 -4.49 -3.59
N ARG A 450 22.54 -4.21 -4.67
CA ARG A 450 22.58 -5.09 -5.81
C ARG A 450 23.43 -6.32 -5.50
N PHE A 451 22.80 -7.49 -5.54
CA PHE A 451 23.46 -8.78 -5.40
C PHE A 451 23.23 -9.58 -6.68
N GLU A 452 24.30 -9.92 -7.35
CA GLU A 452 24.24 -10.46 -8.73
C GLU A 452 23.46 -9.48 -9.65
N ASN A 453 22.33 -9.90 -10.18
CA ASN A 453 21.49 -9.07 -11.06
C ASN A 453 20.21 -8.53 -10.37
N HIS A 454 20.05 -8.76 -9.06
CA HIS A 454 18.84 -8.39 -8.32
C HIS A 454 19.13 -7.43 -7.17
N TRP A 455 18.18 -6.53 -6.90
CA TRP A 455 18.19 -5.71 -5.69
C TRP A 455 17.66 -6.52 -4.51
N ARG A 456 18.48 -6.66 -3.47
CA ARG A 456 18.14 -7.40 -2.25
C ARG A 456 18.10 -6.48 -1.06
N LEU A 457 17.09 -6.66 -0.21
CA LEU A 457 16.95 -5.92 1.02
C LEU A 457 18.08 -6.30 1.99
N ILE A 458 18.88 -5.30 2.39
CA ILE A 458 20.03 -5.50 3.28
C ILE A 458 19.85 -4.86 4.65
N GLY A 459 18.91 -3.93 4.78
CA GLY A 459 18.71 -3.19 6.02
C GLY A 459 17.61 -2.15 5.91
N TRP A 460 17.51 -1.39 6.95
CA TRP A 460 16.54 -0.30 7.09
C TRP A 460 17.14 0.86 7.89
N GLY A 461 16.46 1.97 7.91
CA GLY A 461 16.85 3.13 8.67
C GLY A 461 15.75 4.15 8.83
N ARG A 462 16.10 5.30 9.37
CA ARG A 462 15.24 6.47 9.49
C ARG A 462 15.98 7.70 9.03
N ILE A 463 15.29 8.56 8.32
CA ILE A 463 15.84 9.86 7.92
C ILE A 463 16.00 10.71 9.16
N THR A 464 17.22 11.15 9.43
CA THR A 464 17.54 12.10 10.52
C THR A 464 17.55 13.53 10.01
N LEU A 465 18.28 13.77 8.94
CA LEU A 465 18.45 15.07 8.30
C LEU A 465 18.39 14.91 6.77
N GLY A 466 18.33 16.04 6.07
CA GLY A 466 18.43 16.07 4.62
C GLY A 466 18.89 17.44 4.12
N VAL A 467 19.49 17.44 2.94
CA VAL A 467 19.86 18.68 2.23
C VAL A 467 18.65 19.07 1.38
N PRO A 468 17.99 20.19 1.71
CA PRO A 468 16.80 20.62 0.99
C PRO A 468 17.14 21.06 -0.44
N VAL A 469 16.23 20.75 -1.36
CA VAL A 469 16.27 21.23 -2.75
C VAL A 469 15.50 22.55 -2.84
N PRO A 470 16.02 23.56 -3.56
CA PRO A 470 15.25 24.79 -3.81
C PRO A 470 13.93 24.47 -4.51
N LEU A 471 12.84 25.04 -3.98
CA LEU A 471 11.53 24.97 -4.60
C LEU A 471 11.31 26.25 -5.41
N ILE A 472 11.09 26.10 -6.73
CA ILE A 472 10.79 27.22 -7.60
C ILE A 472 9.27 27.42 -7.64
N ALA A 473 8.83 28.68 -7.66
CA ALA A 473 7.41 29.06 -7.68
C ALA A 473 6.71 28.67 -9.01
#